data_2dc0100cb848b098547ad88b65b11c38
#
_entry.id   2dc0100cb848b098547ad88b65b11c38
#
_cell.length_a   1.000
_cell.length_b   1.000
_cell.length_c   1.000
_cell.angle_alpha   90.00
_cell.angle_beta   90.00
_cell.angle_gamma   90.00
#
_symmetry.space_group_name_H-M   'P 1'
#
loop_
_entity.id
_entity.type
_entity.pdbx_description
1 polymer ?
#
loop_
_entity_poly.entity_id
_entity_poly.type
_entity_poly.pdbx_seq_one_letter_code
_entity_poly.pdbx_strand_id
1 'polypeptide(L)'
;MSLGAMVAVAWAQRHPGDVAAAVLISTSLRPFSPFYRRLRPANYPRLLRLLGLPASGRVIETAVLQMTTRCVSEPGKVIAQWLQWRRDNPVSRRNALVQLLAALRYQAPRRRPLDQLLLLAGARDALVDTRCSLQLAGLWEASIAVHPEAGHDLPLEDAAWVLEQIQRWLEGIADASPEVGSAVM
;
A
#
# COMPACT_ATOMS: atom_id res chain seq x y z
N MET A 1 1.91 -2.92 1.34
CA MET A 1 1.52 -1.79 0.48
C MET A 1 0.37 -2.19 -0.41
N SER A 2 -0.55 -1.28 -0.75
CA SER A 2 -1.66 -1.44 -1.71
C SER A 2 -2.47 -2.74 -1.47
N LEU A 3 -2.53 -3.67 -2.43
CA LEU A 3 -3.18 -4.98 -2.27
C LEU A 3 -2.61 -5.77 -1.08
N GLY A 4 -1.28 -5.71 -0.86
CA GLY A 4 -0.66 -6.35 0.31
C GLY A 4 -1.16 -5.80 1.64
N ALA A 5 -1.58 -4.53 1.70
CA ALA A 5 -2.23 -3.97 2.88
C ALA A 5 -3.60 -4.62 3.16
N MET A 6 -4.36 -4.97 2.10
CA MET A 6 -5.62 -5.74 2.25
C MET A 6 -5.36 -7.12 2.83
N VAL A 7 -4.27 -7.78 2.39
CA VAL A 7 -3.86 -9.09 2.93
C VAL A 7 -3.47 -8.96 4.40
N ALA A 8 -2.66 -7.96 4.77
CA ALA A 8 -2.25 -7.71 6.15
C ALA A 8 -3.45 -7.46 7.08
N VAL A 9 -4.41 -6.64 6.64
CA VAL A 9 -5.65 -6.39 7.39
C VAL A 9 -6.48 -7.66 7.54
N ALA A 10 -6.62 -8.47 6.48
CA ALA A 10 -7.35 -9.73 6.53
C ALA A 10 -6.66 -10.76 7.45
N TRP A 11 -5.33 -10.78 7.46
CA TRP A 11 -4.54 -11.64 8.34
C TRP A 11 -4.72 -11.23 9.79
N ALA A 12 -4.46 -9.96 10.13
CA ALA A 12 -4.61 -9.45 11.47
C ALA A 12 -6.02 -9.67 12.06
N GLN A 13 -7.07 -9.56 11.21
CA GLN A 13 -8.44 -9.83 11.63
C GLN A 13 -8.67 -11.30 11.97
N ARG A 14 -8.08 -12.22 11.21
CA ARG A 14 -8.28 -13.67 11.38
C ARG A 14 -7.35 -14.28 12.43
N HIS A 15 -6.20 -13.69 12.60
CA HIS A 15 -5.10 -14.16 13.46
C HIS A 15 -4.57 -12.99 14.30
N PRO A 16 -5.36 -12.47 15.25
CA PRO A 16 -5.01 -11.26 16.01
C PRO A 16 -3.75 -11.43 16.88
N GLY A 17 -3.36 -12.67 17.21
CA GLY A 17 -2.13 -12.93 17.96
C GLY A 17 -0.84 -12.96 17.13
N ASP A 18 -0.94 -13.03 15.78
CA ASP A 18 0.21 -13.18 14.91
C ASP A 18 0.89 -11.85 14.55
N VAL A 19 0.17 -10.73 14.70
CA VAL A 19 0.61 -9.41 14.23
C VAL A 19 0.46 -8.40 15.35
N ALA A 20 1.58 -7.93 15.89
CA ALA A 20 1.60 -6.93 16.95
C ALA A 20 1.33 -5.51 16.42
N ALA A 21 1.86 -5.19 15.23
CA ALA A 21 1.76 -3.87 14.62
C ALA A 21 1.77 -3.97 13.09
N ALA A 22 1.21 -2.98 12.40
CA ALA A 22 1.25 -2.95 10.93
C ALA A 22 1.39 -1.54 10.36
N VAL A 23 2.14 -1.44 9.26
CA VAL A 23 2.25 -0.24 8.44
C VAL A 23 1.53 -0.47 7.11
N LEU A 24 0.49 0.31 6.85
CA LEU A 24 -0.33 0.22 5.63
C LEU A 24 0.03 1.37 4.69
N ILE A 25 0.68 1.07 3.57
CA ILE A 25 1.16 2.06 2.61
C ILE A 25 0.24 2.13 1.40
N SER A 26 -0.22 3.34 1.02
CA SER A 26 -1.00 3.64 -0.18
C SER A 26 -2.21 2.72 -0.35
N THR A 27 -3.01 2.56 0.71
CA THR A 27 -4.11 1.59 0.74
C THR A 27 -5.48 2.22 0.56
N SER A 28 -6.41 1.40 0.10
CA SER A 28 -7.82 1.76 -0.01
C SER A 28 -8.70 0.54 0.25
N LEU A 29 -9.69 0.67 1.11
CA LEU A 29 -10.48 -0.47 1.59
C LEU A 29 -11.98 -0.24 1.39
N ARG A 30 -12.71 -1.31 0.99
CA ARG A 30 -14.17 -1.35 1.16
C ARG A 30 -14.49 -1.67 2.63
N PRO A 31 -15.60 -1.15 3.16
CA PRO A 31 -16.60 -0.29 2.52
C PRO A 31 -16.28 1.22 2.60
N PHE A 32 -15.10 1.61 3.09
CA PHE A 32 -14.79 2.98 3.50
C PHE A 32 -14.67 3.97 2.34
N SER A 33 -14.18 3.51 1.17
CA SER A 33 -13.98 4.38 0.02
C SER A 33 -14.68 3.85 -1.23
N PRO A 34 -15.28 4.72 -2.05
CA PRO A 34 -15.93 4.33 -3.29
C PRO A 34 -14.91 3.83 -4.34
N PHE A 35 -15.36 2.99 -5.25
CA PHE A 35 -14.49 2.30 -6.21
C PHE A 35 -13.63 3.26 -7.06
N TYR A 36 -14.17 4.41 -7.46
CA TYR A 36 -13.47 5.41 -8.29
C TYR A 36 -12.36 6.18 -7.54
N ARG A 37 -12.33 6.14 -6.21
CA ARG A 37 -11.20 6.61 -5.39
C ARG A 37 -10.19 5.50 -5.13
N ARG A 38 -10.67 4.27 -4.99
CA ARG A 38 -9.83 3.09 -4.73
C ARG A 38 -8.96 2.71 -5.93
N LEU A 39 -9.42 3.04 -7.13
CA LEU A 39 -8.67 3.00 -8.38
C LEU A 39 -9.15 4.17 -9.22
N ARG A 40 -8.29 5.17 -9.43
CA ARG A 40 -8.67 6.38 -10.15
C ARG A 40 -9.07 6.06 -11.60
N PRO A 41 -10.21 6.54 -12.10
CA PRO A 41 -10.73 6.23 -13.43
C PRO A 41 -9.77 6.52 -14.59
N ALA A 42 -8.90 7.52 -14.42
CA ALA A 42 -7.86 7.85 -15.40
C ALA A 42 -6.95 6.67 -15.77
N ASN A 43 -6.86 5.65 -14.89
CA ASN A 43 -6.04 4.46 -15.12
C ASN A 43 -6.79 3.33 -15.84
N TYR A 44 -8.12 3.37 -15.93
CA TYR A 44 -8.93 2.28 -16.51
C TYR A 44 -8.55 1.95 -17.96
N PRO A 45 -8.40 2.92 -18.88
CA PRO A 45 -8.05 2.59 -20.27
C PRO A 45 -6.71 1.87 -20.37
N ARG A 46 -5.71 2.32 -19.56
CA ARG A 46 -4.38 1.70 -19.54
C ARG A 46 -4.42 0.28 -18.97
N LEU A 47 -5.13 0.08 -17.88
CA LEU A 47 -5.29 -1.25 -17.26
C LEU A 47 -6.04 -2.22 -18.17
N LEU A 48 -7.13 -1.79 -18.80
CA LEU A 48 -7.88 -2.60 -19.76
C LEU A 48 -7.00 -3.00 -20.94
N ARG A 49 -6.18 -2.08 -21.47
CA ARG A 49 -5.23 -2.39 -22.53
C ARG A 49 -4.18 -3.42 -22.08
N LEU A 50 -3.61 -3.28 -20.89
CA LEU A 50 -2.59 -4.20 -20.37
C LEU A 50 -3.14 -5.62 -20.09
N LEU A 51 -4.42 -5.70 -19.69
CA LEU A 51 -5.08 -6.99 -19.41
C LEU A 51 -5.60 -7.64 -20.70
N GLY A 52 -6.14 -6.86 -21.64
CA GLY A 52 -6.81 -7.34 -22.84
C GLY A 52 -5.90 -7.61 -24.04
N LEU A 53 -4.80 -6.86 -24.17
CA LEU A 53 -3.93 -6.96 -25.35
C LEU A 53 -2.56 -7.59 -25.01
N PRO A 54 -1.93 -8.29 -25.97
CA PRO A 54 -0.55 -8.70 -25.83
C PRO A 54 0.36 -7.48 -25.63
N ALA A 55 1.22 -7.53 -24.63
CA ALA A 55 2.20 -6.47 -24.37
C ALA A 55 3.53 -7.10 -23.93
N SER A 56 4.64 -6.53 -24.36
CA SER A 56 5.96 -6.94 -23.88
C SER A 56 6.12 -6.60 -22.40
N GLY A 57 6.99 -7.35 -21.70
CA GLY A 57 7.29 -7.05 -20.29
C GLY A 57 7.70 -5.59 -20.09
N ARG A 58 8.53 -5.02 -20.97
CA ARG A 58 8.95 -3.61 -20.89
C ARG A 58 7.77 -2.63 -20.95
N VAL A 59 6.80 -2.87 -21.83
CA VAL A 59 5.60 -2.05 -21.95
C VAL A 59 4.78 -2.10 -20.65
N ILE A 60 4.66 -3.30 -20.08
CA ILE A 60 3.92 -3.49 -18.82
C ILE A 60 4.62 -2.76 -17.67
N GLU A 61 5.94 -3.01 -17.47
CA GLU A 61 6.67 -2.41 -16.35
C GLU A 61 6.76 -0.88 -16.48
N THR A 62 6.95 -0.36 -17.70
CA THR A 62 6.91 1.09 -17.94
C THR A 62 5.54 1.68 -17.59
N ALA A 63 4.47 1.02 -17.97
CA ALA A 63 3.11 1.49 -17.66
C ALA A 63 2.82 1.44 -16.15
N VAL A 64 3.26 0.39 -15.45
CA VAL A 64 3.13 0.27 -14.00
C VAL A 64 3.89 1.41 -13.32
N LEU A 65 5.18 1.60 -13.65
CA LEU A 65 6.01 2.66 -13.08
C LEU A 65 5.36 4.03 -13.24
N GLN A 66 4.88 4.36 -14.44
CA GLN A 66 4.21 5.64 -14.71
C GLN A 66 2.89 5.84 -13.94
N MET A 67 2.18 4.75 -13.62
CA MET A 67 0.95 4.83 -12.82
C MET A 67 1.23 4.97 -11.33
N THR A 68 2.34 4.37 -10.85
CA THR A 68 2.60 4.24 -9.42
C THR A 68 3.61 5.25 -8.87
N THR A 69 4.41 5.90 -9.71
CA THR A 69 5.49 6.78 -9.24
C THR A 69 5.41 8.20 -9.83
N ARG A 70 6.06 9.15 -9.15
CA ARG A 70 6.18 10.58 -9.54
C ARG A 70 7.62 11.07 -9.55
N CYS A 71 8.46 10.61 -8.62
CA CYS A 71 9.77 11.18 -8.31
C CYS A 71 10.92 10.17 -8.43
N VAL A 72 10.84 9.21 -9.36
CA VAL A 72 11.92 8.23 -9.56
C VAL A 72 13.06 8.86 -10.36
N SER A 73 14.25 8.91 -9.77
CA SER A 73 15.44 9.50 -10.40
C SER A 73 15.98 8.69 -11.58
N GLU A 74 15.94 7.35 -11.53
CA GLU A 74 16.52 6.46 -12.53
C GLU A 74 15.49 5.42 -13.04
N PRO A 75 14.44 5.84 -13.76
CA PRO A 75 13.37 4.96 -14.20
C PRO A 75 13.86 3.78 -15.08
N GLY A 76 14.94 4.01 -15.84
CA GLY A 76 15.55 2.96 -16.68
C GLY A 76 16.13 1.81 -15.86
N LYS A 77 16.79 2.09 -14.74
CA LYS A 77 17.32 1.06 -13.82
C LYS A 77 16.21 0.28 -13.14
N VAL A 78 15.17 0.98 -12.68
CA VAL A 78 13.99 0.35 -12.06
C VAL A 78 13.32 -0.62 -13.04
N ILE A 79 13.06 -0.18 -14.27
CA ILE A 79 12.45 -1.02 -15.31
C ILE A 79 13.34 -2.24 -15.62
N ALA A 80 14.67 -2.06 -15.71
CA ALA A 80 15.59 -3.16 -15.94
C ALA A 80 15.54 -4.22 -14.83
N GLN A 81 15.52 -3.75 -13.58
CA GLN A 81 15.38 -4.61 -12.40
C GLN A 81 14.04 -5.35 -12.38
N TRP A 82 12.93 -4.66 -12.63
CA TRP A 82 11.60 -5.27 -12.68
C TRP A 82 11.46 -6.29 -13.81
N LEU A 83 12.10 -6.04 -14.96
CA LEU A 83 12.18 -7.01 -16.04
C LEU A 83 12.95 -8.28 -15.65
N GLN A 84 14.01 -8.13 -14.83
CA GLN A 84 14.72 -9.28 -14.27
C GLN A 84 13.78 -10.08 -13.35
N TRP A 85 13.17 -9.43 -12.35
CA TRP A 85 12.25 -10.09 -11.42
C TRP A 85 11.07 -10.76 -12.11
N ARG A 86 10.56 -10.13 -13.18
CA ARG A 86 9.48 -10.70 -13.99
C ARG A 86 9.90 -11.98 -14.72
N ARG A 87 11.16 -12.09 -15.15
CA ARG A 87 11.71 -13.32 -15.74
C ARG A 87 11.87 -14.42 -14.71
N ASP A 88 12.37 -14.04 -13.53
CA ASP A 88 12.64 -14.99 -12.44
C ASP A 88 11.34 -15.46 -11.76
N ASN A 89 10.32 -14.59 -11.71
CA ASN A 89 9.03 -14.84 -11.06
C ASN A 89 7.86 -14.44 -11.98
N PRO A 90 7.55 -15.21 -13.02
CA PRO A 90 6.53 -14.83 -13.98
C PRO A 90 5.13 -14.85 -13.38
N VAL A 91 4.40 -13.74 -13.53
CA VAL A 91 2.99 -13.62 -13.12
C VAL A 91 2.10 -13.75 -14.37
N SER A 92 1.21 -14.73 -14.37
CA SER A 92 0.24 -14.91 -15.45
C SER A 92 -0.82 -13.81 -15.44
N ARG A 93 -1.41 -13.50 -16.61
CA ARG A 93 -2.55 -12.59 -16.70
C ARG A 93 -3.74 -13.05 -15.88
N ARG A 94 -3.96 -14.37 -15.80
CA ARG A 94 -5.00 -14.96 -14.97
C ARG A 94 -4.79 -14.61 -13.50
N ASN A 95 -3.56 -14.74 -12.99
CA ASN A 95 -3.23 -14.38 -11.62
C ASN A 95 -3.41 -12.88 -11.37
N ALA A 96 -2.97 -12.01 -12.28
CA ALA A 96 -3.18 -10.57 -12.17
C ALA A 96 -4.68 -10.22 -12.10
N LEU A 97 -5.51 -10.86 -12.94
CA LEU A 97 -6.96 -10.66 -12.93
C LEU A 97 -7.60 -11.17 -11.62
N VAL A 98 -7.18 -12.35 -11.14
CA VAL A 98 -7.67 -12.92 -9.87
C VAL A 98 -7.33 -12.00 -8.69
N GLN A 99 -6.11 -11.45 -8.63
CA GLN A 99 -5.70 -10.50 -7.60
C GLN A 99 -6.52 -9.21 -7.67
N LEU A 100 -6.77 -8.68 -8.86
CA LEU A 100 -7.60 -7.50 -9.05
C LEU A 100 -9.05 -7.75 -8.61
N LEU A 101 -9.63 -8.89 -8.97
CA LEU A 101 -10.98 -9.29 -8.53
C LEU A 101 -11.04 -9.50 -7.02
N ALA A 102 -10.02 -10.10 -6.40
CA ALA A 102 -9.92 -10.23 -4.96
C ALA A 102 -9.90 -8.85 -4.27
N ALA A 103 -9.09 -7.92 -4.78
CA ALA A 103 -9.04 -6.54 -4.27
C ALA A 103 -10.39 -5.82 -4.39
N LEU A 104 -11.11 -6.03 -5.50
CA LEU A 104 -12.43 -5.43 -5.71
C LEU A 104 -13.49 -5.98 -4.75
N ARG A 105 -13.41 -7.26 -4.41
CA ARG A 105 -14.39 -7.97 -3.55
C ARG A 105 -14.08 -7.87 -2.07
N TYR A 106 -12.81 -7.71 -1.70
CA TYR A 106 -12.41 -7.66 -0.30
C TYR A 106 -13.15 -6.55 0.46
N GLN A 107 -13.68 -6.90 1.62
CA GLN A 107 -14.30 -5.98 2.58
C GLN A 107 -13.52 -6.02 3.88
N ALA A 108 -12.98 -4.87 4.27
CA ALA A 108 -12.30 -4.72 5.54
C ALA A 108 -13.30 -4.63 6.71
N PRO A 109 -12.87 -5.01 7.92
CA PRO A 109 -13.68 -4.88 9.12
C PRO A 109 -13.97 -3.39 9.41
N ARG A 110 -15.12 -3.09 10.00
CA ARG A 110 -15.45 -1.72 10.39
C ARG A 110 -14.57 -1.22 11.54
N ARG A 111 -14.23 -2.10 12.47
CA ARG A 111 -13.29 -1.80 13.56
C ARG A 111 -11.86 -2.02 13.09
N ARG A 112 -10.92 -1.23 13.59
CA ARG A 112 -9.49 -1.44 13.31
C ARG A 112 -9.08 -2.86 13.72
N PRO A 113 -8.29 -3.56 12.89
CA PRO A 113 -7.90 -4.94 13.17
C PRO A 113 -6.77 -5.08 14.18
N LEU A 114 -6.03 -3.99 14.46
CA LEU A 114 -4.88 -3.91 15.36
C LEU A 114 -4.89 -2.57 16.08
N ASP A 115 -4.41 -2.56 17.32
CA ASP A 115 -4.24 -1.32 18.07
C ASP A 115 -3.08 -0.47 17.54
N GLN A 116 -2.01 -1.13 17.12
CA GLN A 116 -0.83 -0.46 16.57
C GLN A 116 -0.89 -0.45 15.04
N LEU A 117 -1.34 0.68 14.47
CA LEU A 117 -1.51 0.88 13.04
C LEU A 117 -0.96 2.23 12.60
N LEU A 118 -0.06 2.22 11.60
CA LEU A 118 0.41 3.40 10.89
C LEU A 118 -0.07 3.34 9.44
N LEU A 119 -0.61 4.44 8.93
CA LEU A 119 -0.88 4.62 7.51
C LEU A 119 0.15 5.57 6.90
N LEU A 120 0.67 5.21 5.73
CA LEU A 120 1.52 6.09 4.92
C LEU A 120 0.87 6.28 3.54
N ALA A 121 0.87 7.50 3.03
CA ALA A 121 0.27 7.82 1.73
C ALA A 121 1.06 8.90 0.99
N GLY A 122 1.05 8.87 -0.34
CA GLY A 122 1.59 9.93 -1.17
C GLY A 122 0.50 10.93 -1.57
N ALA A 123 0.76 12.23 -1.45
CA ALA A 123 -0.19 13.27 -1.85
C ALA A 123 -0.42 13.28 -3.37
N ARG A 124 0.59 12.86 -4.15
CA ARG A 124 0.53 12.81 -5.62
C ARG A 124 0.22 11.40 -6.16
N ASP A 125 -0.36 10.53 -5.34
CA ASP A 125 -0.77 9.19 -5.79
C ASP A 125 -1.80 9.31 -6.94
N ALA A 126 -1.40 8.83 -8.12
CA ALA A 126 -2.26 8.84 -9.29
C ALA A 126 -3.01 7.53 -9.50
N LEU A 127 -2.69 6.48 -8.74
CA LEU A 127 -3.36 5.19 -8.83
C LEU A 127 -4.55 5.13 -7.87
N VAL A 128 -4.32 5.47 -6.60
CA VAL A 128 -5.28 5.51 -5.51
C VAL A 128 -5.43 6.95 -5.01
N ASP A 129 -6.63 7.38 -4.69
CA ASP A 129 -6.85 8.70 -4.11
C ASP A 129 -6.38 8.72 -2.66
N THR A 130 -5.48 9.63 -2.30
CA THR A 130 -4.92 9.79 -0.95
C THR A 130 -6.01 9.94 0.12
N ARG A 131 -7.18 10.48 -0.24
CA ARG A 131 -8.36 10.55 0.63
C ARG A 131 -8.82 9.19 1.14
N CYS A 132 -8.49 8.08 0.46
CA CYS A 132 -8.79 6.74 0.95
C CYS A 132 -8.03 6.44 2.24
N SER A 133 -6.73 6.73 2.28
CA SER A 133 -5.90 6.53 3.48
C SER A 133 -6.27 7.52 4.59
N LEU A 134 -6.53 8.78 4.26
CA LEU A 134 -6.98 9.79 5.23
C LEU A 134 -8.32 9.40 5.89
N GLN A 135 -9.29 8.98 5.09
CA GLN A 135 -10.59 8.53 5.59
C GLN A 135 -10.47 7.29 6.47
N LEU A 136 -9.61 6.35 6.07
CA LEU A 136 -9.36 5.12 6.83
C LEU A 136 -8.70 5.43 8.18
N ALA A 137 -7.71 6.32 8.19
CA ALA A 137 -7.04 6.77 9.42
C ALA A 137 -8.03 7.40 10.40
N GLY A 138 -8.91 8.28 9.93
CA GLY A 138 -9.92 8.89 10.79
C GLY A 138 -10.95 7.89 11.33
N LEU A 139 -11.37 6.90 10.52
CA LEU A 139 -12.35 5.89 10.96
C LEU A 139 -11.77 4.86 11.94
N TRP A 140 -10.50 4.56 11.82
CA TRP A 140 -9.79 3.61 12.68
C TRP A 140 -9.00 4.27 13.80
N GLU A 141 -9.03 5.61 13.87
CA GLU A 141 -8.23 6.39 14.83
C GLU A 141 -6.76 5.98 14.82
N ALA A 142 -6.23 5.79 13.60
CA ALA A 142 -4.87 5.33 13.38
C ALA A 142 -3.95 6.49 12.97
N SER A 143 -2.68 6.40 13.35
CA SER A 143 -1.66 7.35 12.92
C SER A 143 -1.53 7.37 11.40
N ILE A 144 -1.33 8.55 10.81
CA ILE A 144 -1.11 8.72 9.38
C ILE A 144 -0.03 9.77 9.12
N ALA A 145 0.84 9.48 8.14
CA ALA A 145 1.75 10.45 7.55
C ALA A 145 1.56 10.50 6.03
N VAL A 146 1.60 11.71 5.46
CA VAL A 146 1.41 11.92 4.03
C VAL A 146 2.64 12.59 3.44
N HIS A 147 3.29 11.90 2.49
CA HIS A 147 4.41 12.46 1.76
C HIS A 147 3.92 13.49 0.73
N PRO A 148 4.44 14.73 0.70
CA PRO A 148 3.89 15.82 -0.12
C PRO A 148 4.03 15.59 -1.63
N GLU A 149 5.11 14.96 -2.08
CA GLU A 149 5.48 14.86 -3.49
C GLU A 149 5.35 13.44 -4.08
N ALA A 150 5.42 12.38 -3.25
CA ALA A 150 5.44 11.01 -3.73
C ALA A 150 4.08 10.53 -4.25
N GLY A 151 4.15 9.54 -5.14
CA GLY A 151 3.00 8.84 -5.70
C GLY A 151 2.58 7.62 -4.86
N HIS A 152 2.21 6.54 -5.55
CA HIS A 152 1.69 5.32 -4.96
C HIS A 152 2.78 4.45 -4.34
N ASP A 153 3.94 4.35 -5.00
CA ASP A 153 5.06 3.49 -4.58
C ASP A 153 6.06 4.27 -3.71
N LEU A 154 5.59 4.68 -2.53
CA LEU A 154 6.38 5.43 -1.54
C LEU A 154 7.75 4.81 -1.25
N PRO A 155 7.88 3.48 -1.00
CA PRO A 155 9.18 2.90 -0.70
C PRO A 155 10.18 2.98 -1.85
N LEU A 156 9.70 3.01 -3.10
CA LEU A 156 10.54 3.18 -4.27
C LEU A 156 10.95 4.64 -4.47
N GLU A 157 10.07 5.58 -4.15
CA GLU A 157 10.29 7.01 -4.38
C GLU A 157 11.10 7.67 -3.25
N ASP A 158 10.83 7.32 -2.00
CA ASP A 158 11.53 7.84 -0.82
C ASP A 158 11.53 6.83 0.34
N ALA A 159 12.44 5.86 0.25
CA ALA A 159 12.62 4.85 1.30
C ALA A 159 13.06 5.47 2.63
N ALA A 160 13.87 6.55 2.57
CA ALA A 160 14.39 7.22 3.77
C ALA A 160 13.24 7.85 4.56
N TRP A 161 12.34 8.57 3.89
CA TRP A 161 11.16 9.14 4.51
C TRP A 161 10.25 8.07 5.12
N VAL A 162 10.03 6.96 4.39
CA VAL A 162 9.22 5.84 4.92
C VAL A 162 9.80 5.28 6.20
N LEU A 163 11.12 5.03 6.24
CA LEU A 163 11.81 4.55 7.43
C LEU A 163 11.73 5.53 8.59
N GLU A 164 11.93 6.83 8.33
CA GLU A 164 11.81 7.90 9.33
C GLU A 164 10.42 7.94 9.96
N GLN A 165 9.35 7.85 9.16
CA GLN A 165 7.98 7.84 9.69
C GLN A 165 7.72 6.60 10.56
N ILE A 166 8.22 5.43 10.14
CA ILE A 166 8.09 4.20 10.91
C ILE A 166 8.85 4.30 12.24
N GLN A 167 10.07 4.81 12.24
CA GLN A 167 10.89 4.98 13.44
C GLN A 167 10.21 5.92 14.45
N ARG A 168 9.79 7.11 14.01
CA ARG A 168 9.06 8.07 14.86
C ARG A 168 7.78 7.46 15.47
N TRP A 169 7.07 6.68 14.68
CA TRP A 169 5.85 6.04 15.15
C TRP A 169 6.15 4.96 16.19
N LEU A 170 7.21 4.15 16.00
CA LEU A 170 7.64 3.13 16.97
C LEU A 170 8.12 3.75 18.28
N GLU A 171 8.87 4.85 18.24
CA GLU A 171 9.30 5.62 19.41
C GLU A 171 8.07 6.09 20.20
N GLY A 172 7.07 6.68 19.55
CA GLY A 172 5.83 7.10 20.18
C GLY A 172 5.02 5.96 20.80
N ILE A 173 5.11 4.74 20.29
CA ILE A 173 4.49 3.55 20.91
C ILE A 173 5.27 3.14 22.18
N ALA A 174 6.60 3.16 22.12
CA ALA A 174 7.43 2.79 23.26
C ALA A 174 7.21 3.73 24.44
N ASP A 175 7.15 5.04 24.16
CA ASP A 175 6.90 6.06 25.19
C ASP A 175 5.48 6.00 25.80
N ALA A 176 4.50 5.55 25.01
CA ALA A 176 3.11 5.39 25.46
C ALA A 176 2.86 4.09 26.25
N SER A 177 3.80 3.15 26.26
CA SER A 177 3.70 1.93 27.05
C SER A 177 4.22 2.22 28.47
N PRO A 178 3.37 2.17 29.54
CA PRO A 178 3.84 2.36 30.90
C PRO A 178 4.85 1.24 31.22
N GLU A 179 6.00 1.63 31.78
CA GLU A 179 6.95 0.68 32.37
C GLU A 179 6.16 -0.31 33.26
N VAL A 180 6.14 -1.57 32.87
CA VAL A 180 5.72 -2.64 33.79
C VAL A 180 6.76 -2.66 34.89
N GLY A 181 6.44 -1.88 35.94
CA GLY A 181 7.29 -1.73 37.09
C GLY A 181 7.75 -3.08 37.60
N SER A 182 9.06 -3.22 37.68
CA SER A 182 9.77 -4.26 38.40
C SER A 182 9.33 -4.23 39.86
N ALA A 183 8.25 -4.92 40.18
CA ALA A 183 7.92 -5.29 41.55
C ALA A 183 8.48 -6.69 41.81
N VAL A 184 9.80 -6.74 42.03
CA VAL A 184 10.43 -7.85 42.72
C VAL A 184 10.57 -7.40 44.17
N MET A 185 9.76 -7.93 45.04
CA MET A 185 10.08 -8.11 46.45
C MET A 185 9.65 -9.51 46.84
#